data_5f2a03e476cc9fd1c9cd01df73805c6a
#
_entry.id   5f2a03e476cc9fd1c9cd01df73805c6a
#
_cell.length_a   1.000
_cell.length_b   1.000
_cell.length_c   1.000
_cell.angle_alpha   90.00
_cell.angle_beta   90.00
_cell.angle_gamma   90.00
#
_symmetry.space_group_name_H-M   'P 1'
#
loop_
_entity.id
_entity.type
_entity.pdbx_description
1 polymer ?
#
loop_
_entity_poly.entity_id
_entity_poly.type
_entity_poly.pdbx_seq_one_letter_code
_entity_poly.pdbx_strand_id
1 'polypeptide(L)'
;MPTRLLRFYFVTNSMTQDITKPCLKAVLFDMDGVLFDSMPNHANSWAKVCTEFGLTITAQEAYMHEGRTGEATINILAHRYWNRDATPEEVKLIYEEKCRLFNACPEAPKMPGAEQVLEEVKRAGLTIVVVTGSGQKSLLDRLEHNYPGFFTPELIVSSKDVIHGKPNPEPYLMGLQKAGVRADEAMVVENAPLGVRAGVAAGIFTVAVNTGPLPVETLSSEGANIVLPSMIGHSCKEPILKAALK
;
A
#
# COMPACT_ATOMS: atom_id res chain seq x y z
N MET A 1 3.20 -60.00 35.98
CA MET A 1 4.05 -59.74 34.83
C MET A 1 4.12 -58.20 34.63
N PRO A 2 5.27 -57.56 34.77
CA PRO A 2 5.36 -56.12 34.75
C PRO A 2 5.56 -55.61 33.32
N THR A 3 4.78 -54.62 32.97
CA THR A 3 4.79 -53.85 31.73
C THR A 3 6.06 -53.01 31.61
N ARG A 4 6.83 -53.20 30.55
CA ARG A 4 8.02 -52.39 30.23
C ARG A 4 7.60 -51.01 29.73
N LEU A 5 7.91 -49.95 30.48
CA LEU A 5 7.94 -48.57 29.99
C LEU A 5 9.15 -48.37 29.08
N LEU A 6 8.91 -48.06 27.78
CA LEU A 6 9.93 -47.54 26.90
C LEU A 6 10.17 -46.06 27.26
N ARG A 7 11.33 -45.75 27.80
CA ARG A 7 11.85 -44.39 27.93
C ARG A 7 12.45 -43.96 26.58
N PHE A 8 11.77 -43.02 25.92
CA PHE A 8 12.38 -42.27 24.82
C PHE A 8 13.32 -41.23 25.42
N TYR A 9 14.62 -41.40 25.17
CA TYR A 9 15.61 -40.35 25.40
C TYR A 9 15.50 -39.30 24.29
N PHE A 10 14.93 -38.14 24.58
CA PHE A 10 15.12 -36.96 23.75
C PHE A 10 16.53 -36.41 24.04
N VAL A 11 17.42 -36.56 23.07
CA VAL A 11 18.69 -35.81 23.05
C VAL A 11 18.32 -34.36 22.70
N THR A 12 18.24 -33.53 23.73
CA THR A 12 18.16 -32.07 23.55
C THR A 12 19.52 -31.55 23.16
N ASN A 13 19.74 -31.40 21.85
CA ASN A 13 20.85 -30.55 21.36
C ASN A 13 20.45 -29.10 21.62
N SER A 14 20.92 -28.54 22.74
CA SER A 14 20.79 -27.13 23.06
C SER A 14 21.76 -26.33 22.20
N MET A 15 21.39 -26.05 20.96
CA MET A 15 21.85 -24.87 20.28
C MET A 15 20.76 -23.80 20.49
N THR A 16 20.91 -23.02 21.54
CA THR A 16 20.23 -21.74 21.72
C THR A 16 20.79 -20.77 20.68
N GLN A 17 20.30 -20.85 19.44
CA GLN A 17 20.27 -19.65 18.61
C GLN A 17 19.22 -18.76 19.25
N ASP A 18 19.69 -17.72 19.90
CA ASP A 18 18.91 -16.57 20.32
C ASP A 18 18.48 -15.84 19.03
N ILE A 19 17.46 -16.39 18.36
CA ILE A 19 16.79 -15.70 17.25
C ILE A 19 15.98 -14.63 17.96
N THR A 20 16.59 -13.47 18.18
CA THR A 20 15.87 -12.25 18.55
C THR A 20 14.83 -12.03 17.43
N LYS A 21 13.56 -12.30 17.76
CA LYS A 21 12.45 -12.02 16.84
C LYS A 21 12.59 -10.58 16.39
N PRO A 22 12.52 -10.28 15.09
CA PRO A 22 12.61 -8.90 14.63
C PRO A 22 11.49 -8.11 15.31
N CYS A 23 11.86 -7.07 16.04
CA CYS A 23 10.91 -6.16 16.64
C CYS A 23 10.48 -5.19 15.54
N LEU A 24 9.19 -5.05 15.30
CA LEU A 24 8.66 -4.07 14.36
C LEU A 24 9.12 -2.67 14.77
N LYS A 25 9.64 -1.89 13.81
CA LYS A 25 10.14 -0.54 13.99
C LYS A 25 9.42 0.49 13.13
N ALA A 26 8.84 0.07 12.01
CA ALA A 26 8.15 0.96 11.09
C ALA A 26 6.91 0.34 10.47
N VAL A 27 5.93 1.18 10.16
CA VAL A 27 4.76 0.83 9.34
C VAL A 27 4.71 1.77 8.14
N LEU A 28 4.69 1.17 6.94
CA LEU A 28 4.65 1.85 5.66
C LEU A 28 3.22 1.80 5.13
N PHE A 29 2.57 2.95 5.08
CA PHE A 29 1.18 3.08 4.64
C PHE A 29 1.12 3.53 3.18
N ASP A 30 0.32 2.84 2.35
CA ASP A 30 -0.20 3.51 1.17
C ASP A 30 -1.16 4.64 1.56
N MET A 31 -1.49 5.49 0.62
CA MET A 31 -2.32 6.67 0.88
C MET A 31 -3.75 6.51 0.39
N ASP A 32 -3.90 6.24 -0.91
CA ASP A 32 -5.20 6.26 -1.59
C ASP A 32 -5.94 4.94 -1.37
N GLY A 33 -7.05 4.96 -0.64
CA GLY A 33 -7.76 3.75 -0.20
C GLY A 33 -7.27 3.18 1.14
N VAL A 34 -6.21 3.74 1.73
CA VAL A 34 -5.69 3.37 3.07
C VAL A 34 -5.83 4.52 4.07
N LEU A 35 -5.30 5.68 3.75
CA LEU A 35 -5.43 6.88 4.60
C LEU A 35 -6.64 7.73 4.18
N PHE A 36 -6.95 7.77 2.89
CA PHE A 36 -8.10 8.50 2.34
C PHE A 36 -9.00 7.59 1.51
N ASP A 37 -10.31 7.79 1.60
CA ASP A 37 -11.29 7.17 0.71
C ASP A 37 -11.35 7.94 -0.62
N SER A 38 -10.24 7.92 -1.36
CA SER A 38 -10.01 8.69 -2.59
C SER A 38 -10.25 7.87 -3.86
N MET A 39 -10.34 6.55 -3.76
CA MET A 39 -10.47 5.68 -4.92
C MET A 39 -11.71 5.91 -5.77
N PRO A 40 -12.89 6.27 -5.22
CA PRO A 40 -14.03 6.67 -6.04
C PRO A 40 -13.72 7.88 -6.93
N ASN A 41 -12.97 8.88 -6.42
CA ASN A 41 -12.54 10.05 -7.20
C ASN A 41 -11.54 9.65 -8.29
N HIS A 42 -10.59 8.75 -7.99
CA HIS A 42 -9.64 8.22 -8.98
C HIS A 42 -10.37 7.48 -10.10
N ALA A 43 -11.28 6.56 -9.78
CA ALA A 43 -12.05 5.78 -10.76
C ALA A 43 -12.90 6.69 -11.65
N ASN A 44 -13.60 7.68 -11.07
CA ASN A 44 -14.41 8.64 -11.82
C ASN A 44 -13.55 9.50 -12.76
N SER A 45 -12.40 9.98 -12.30
CA SER A 45 -11.50 10.81 -13.10
C SER A 45 -10.88 10.03 -14.24
N TRP A 46 -10.45 8.79 -14.01
CA TRP A 46 -9.96 7.90 -15.06
C TRP A 46 -11.05 7.59 -16.09
N ALA A 47 -12.28 7.25 -15.67
CA ALA A 47 -13.37 6.96 -16.59
C ALA A 47 -13.69 8.15 -17.51
N LYS A 48 -13.72 9.36 -16.95
CA LYS A 48 -14.00 10.58 -17.72
C LYS A 48 -12.89 10.88 -18.73
N VAL A 49 -11.63 10.98 -18.27
CA VAL A 49 -10.52 11.30 -19.17
C VAL A 49 -10.36 10.25 -20.26
N CYS A 50 -10.47 8.98 -19.94
CA CYS A 50 -10.39 7.92 -20.95
C CYS A 50 -11.44 8.10 -22.05
N THR A 51 -12.68 8.43 -21.66
CA THR A 51 -13.76 8.68 -22.64
C THR A 51 -13.43 9.85 -23.58
N GLU A 52 -12.82 10.95 -23.07
CA GLU A 52 -12.43 12.11 -23.86
C GLU A 52 -11.37 11.78 -24.92
N PHE A 53 -10.48 10.83 -24.63
CA PHE A 53 -9.41 10.40 -25.54
C PHE A 53 -9.73 9.11 -26.32
N GLY A 54 -10.99 8.68 -26.36
CA GLY A 54 -11.40 7.46 -27.07
C GLY A 54 -10.87 6.16 -26.47
N LEU A 55 -10.57 6.18 -25.17
CA LEU A 55 -10.21 5.03 -24.36
C LEU A 55 -11.36 4.63 -23.46
N THR A 56 -11.30 3.44 -22.89
CA THR A 56 -12.29 2.99 -21.91
C THR A 56 -11.59 2.29 -20.74
N ILE A 57 -12.02 2.63 -19.54
CA ILE A 57 -11.63 1.96 -18.30
C ILE A 57 -12.86 1.80 -17.41
N THR A 58 -13.06 0.63 -16.84
CA THR A 58 -14.13 0.41 -15.86
C THR A 58 -13.67 0.89 -14.48
N ALA A 59 -14.64 1.14 -13.58
CA ALA A 59 -14.31 1.47 -12.19
C ALA A 59 -13.47 0.36 -11.54
N GLN A 60 -13.82 -0.91 -11.77
CA GLN A 60 -13.06 -2.05 -11.26
C GLN A 60 -11.62 -2.08 -11.79
N GLU A 61 -11.42 -1.81 -13.09
CA GLU A 61 -10.06 -1.72 -13.66
C GLU A 61 -9.26 -0.57 -13.05
N ALA A 62 -9.89 0.57 -12.73
CA ALA A 62 -9.21 1.67 -12.05
C ALA A 62 -8.65 1.24 -10.69
N TYR A 63 -9.40 0.44 -9.90
CA TYR A 63 -8.90 -0.14 -8.66
C TYR A 63 -7.79 -1.18 -8.90
N MET A 64 -7.84 -1.95 -9.98
CA MET A 64 -6.77 -2.90 -10.34
C MET A 64 -5.47 -2.21 -10.77
N HIS A 65 -5.56 -0.98 -11.27
CA HIS A 65 -4.41 -0.18 -11.71
C HIS A 65 -3.88 0.78 -10.62
N GLU A 66 -4.51 0.79 -9.45
CA GLU A 66 -4.06 1.63 -8.35
C GLU A 66 -2.59 1.36 -7.97
N GLY A 67 -1.88 2.41 -7.60
CA GLY A 67 -0.44 2.36 -7.31
C GLY A 67 0.47 2.36 -8.53
N ARG A 68 -0.07 2.17 -9.74
CA ARG A 68 0.66 2.30 -11.00
C ARG A 68 0.88 3.77 -11.35
N THR A 69 1.99 4.06 -12.04
CA THR A 69 2.19 5.41 -12.60
C THR A 69 1.11 5.73 -13.66
N GLY A 70 0.77 7.02 -13.79
CA GLY A 70 -0.19 7.47 -14.80
C GLY A 70 0.22 7.06 -16.21
N GLU A 71 1.51 7.22 -16.56
CA GLU A 71 2.07 6.82 -17.84
C GLU A 71 1.86 5.33 -18.13
N ALA A 72 2.18 4.46 -17.16
CA ALA A 72 2.01 3.02 -17.34
C ALA A 72 0.55 2.62 -17.50
N THR A 73 -0.38 3.27 -16.80
CA THR A 73 -1.83 3.05 -16.97
C THR A 73 -2.27 3.50 -18.35
N ILE A 74 -1.86 4.69 -18.80
CA ILE A 74 -2.18 5.23 -20.12
C ILE A 74 -1.66 4.29 -21.22
N ASN A 75 -0.42 3.82 -21.13
CA ASN A 75 0.16 2.92 -22.13
C ASN A 75 -0.57 1.57 -22.22
N ILE A 76 -1.00 0.99 -21.11
CA ILE A 76 -1.84 -0.23 -21.12
C ILE A 76 -3.13 0.02 -21.91
N LEU A 77 -3.78 1.15 -21.70
CA LEU A 77 -5.01 1.49 -22.41
C LEU A 77 -4.74 1.85 -23.86
N ALA A 78 -3.67 2.60 -24.16
CA ALA A 78 -3.26 2.94 -25.52
C ALA A 78 -2.96 1.67 -26.33
N HIS A 79 -2.24 0.71 -25.78
CA HIS A 79 -2.04 -0.58 -26.44
C HIS A 79 -3.35 -1.31 -26.76
N ARG A 80 -4.30 -1.28 -25.83
CA ARG A 80 -5.61 -1.95 -26.02
C ARG A 80 -6.44 -1.31 -27.12
N TYR A 81 -6.46 0.02 -27.19
CA TYR A 81 -7.37 0.76 -28.07
C TYR A 81 -6.72 1.36 -29.31
N TRP A 82 -5.43 1.72 -29.23
CA TRP A 82 -4.69 2.33 -30.32
C TRP A 82 -3.65 1.39 -30.94
N ASN A 83 -3.43 0.20 -30.35
CA ASN A 83 -2.44 -0.80 -30.76
C ASN A 83 -1.01 -0.23 -30.83
N ARG A 84 -0.70 0.74 -29.98
CA ARG A 84 0.63 1.36 -29.81
C ARG A 84 0.74 1.99 -28.42
N ASP A 85 1.95 2.34 -28.03
CA ASP A 85 2.16 3.23 -26.88
C ASP A 85 1.63 4.64 -27.17
N ALA A 86 1.23 5.34 -26.12
CA ALA A 86 0.96 6.77 -26.20
C ALA A 86 2.28 7.52 -26.37
N THR A 87 2.26 8.63 -27.14
CA THR A 87 3.42 9.51 -27.22
C THR A 87 3.62 10.25 -25.88
N PRO A 88 4.82 10.77 -25.58
CA PRO A 88 5.04 11.57 -24.38
C PRO A 88 4.06 12.75 -24.23
N GLU A 89 3.67 13.38 -25.35
CA GLU A 89 2.70 14.45 -25.38
C GLU A 89 1.29 13.98 -25.02
N GLU A 90 0.87 12.83 -25.55
CA GLU A 90 -0.42 12.20 -25.23
C GLU A 90 -0.47 11.78 -23.76
N VAL A 91 0.59 11.16 -23.24
CA VAL A 91 0.71 10.81 -21.81
C VAL A 91 0.55 12.05 -20.96
N LYS A 92 1.25 13.12 -21.29
CA LYS A 92 1.19 14.39 -20.56
C LYS A 92 -0.23 14.96 -20.56
N LEU A 93 -0.86 15.10 -21.73
CA LEU A 93 -2.20 15.67 -21.88
C LEU A 93 -3.25 14.85 -21.11
N ILE A 94 -3.25 13.54 -21.26
CA ILE A 94 -4.20 12.65 -20.59
C ILE A 94 -4.01 12.72 -19.08
N TYR A 95 -2.76 12.70 -18.61
CA TYR A 95 -2.49 12.72 -17.18
C TYR A 95 -2.78 14.08 -16.53
N GLU A 96 -2.46 15.18 -17.19
CA GLU A 96 -2.81 16.54 -16.74
C GLU A 96 -4.33 16.70 -16.63
N GLU A 97 -5.08 16.24 -17.64
CA GLU A 97 -6.54 16.29 -17.61
C GLU A 97 -7.14 15.37 -16.52
N LYS A 98 -6.59 14.16 -16.35
CA LYS A 98 -6.97 13.29 -15.23
C LYS A 98 -6.77 13.97 -13.88
N CYS A 99 -5.63 14.66 -13.70
CA CYS A 99 -5.35 15.39 -12.47
C CYS A 99 -6.31 16.57 -12.28
N ARG A 100 -6.64 17.31 -13.35
CA ARG A 100 -7.62 18.39 -13.31
C ARG A 100 -9.01 17.88 -12.89
N LEU A 101 -9.46 16.78 -13.48
CA LEU A 101 -10.74 16.14 -13.14
C LEU A 101 -10.75 15.63 -11.69
N PHE A 102 -9.66 15.04 -11.23
CA PHE A 102 -9.51 14.59 -9.85
C PHE A 102 -9.58 15.76 -8.86
N ASN A 103 -8.85 16.84 -9.13
CA ASN A 103 -8.82 18.02 -8.28
C ASN A 103 -10.17 18.80 -8.27
N ALA A 104 -11.03 18.57 -9.26
CA ALA A 104 -12.39 19.11 -9.31
C ALA A 104 -13.40 18.23 -8.53
N CYS A 105 -13.02 17.04 -8.09
CA CYS A 105 -13.85 16.22 -7.21
C CYS A 105 -13.91 16.82 -5.80
N PRO A 106 -14.98 16.53 -5.02
CA PRO A 106 -14.99 16.81 -3.60
C PRO A 106 -13.75 16.20 -2.92
N GLU A 107 -13.25 16.87 -1.87
CA GLU A 107 -12.12 16.34 -1.11
C GLU A 107 -12.47 14.95 -0.55
N ALA A 108 -11.57 14.00 -0.78
CA ALA A 108 -11.79 12.65 -0.27
C ALA A 108 -11.68 12.64 1.26
N PRO A 109 -12.66 12.03 1.96
CA PRO A 109 -12.62 11.96 3.41
C PRO A 109 -11.46 11.06 3.90
N LYS A 110 -11.14 11.18 5.18
CA LYS A 110 -10.29 10.20 5.86
C LYS A 110 -10.88 8.80 5.69
N MET A 111 -10.02 7.81 5.49
CA MET A 111 -10.47 6.42 5.52
C MET A 111 -10.95 6.08 6.92
N PRO A 112 -12.19 5.56 7.07
CA PRO A 112 -12.71 5.17 8.37
C PRO A 112 -11.77 4.17 9.09
N GLY A 113 -11.32 4.50 10.30
CA GLY A 113 -10.41 3.70 11.10
C GLY A 113 -8.91 4.04 10.93
N ALA A 114 -8.51 4.77 9.89
CA ALA A 114 -7.11 5.08 9.63
C ALA A 114 -6.46 5.89 10.77
N GLU A 115 -7.14 6.90 11.28
CA GLU A 115 -6.61 7.75 12.37
C GLU A 115 -6.33 6.93 13.64
N GLN A 116 -7.24 6.03 14.00
CA GLN A 116 -7.06 5.14 15.16
C GLN A 116 -5.85 4.22 14.99
N VAL A 117 -5.63 3.70 13.77
CA VAL A 117 -4.46 2.87 13.46
C VAL A 117 -3.18 3.69 13.56
N LEU A 118 -3.16 4.91 13.01
CA LEU A 118 -2.01 5.82 13.10
C LEU A 118 -1.67 6.17 14.55
N GLU A 119 -2.68 6.47 15.39
CA GLU A 119 -2.50 6.72 16.81
C GLU A 119 -1.87 5.54 17.55
N GLU A 120 -2.28 4.31 17.22
CA GLU A 120 -1.72 3.11 17.84
C GLU A 120 -0.29 2.85 17.42
N VAL A 121 0.02 3.01 16.12
CA VAL A 121 1.38 2.91 15.59
C VAL A 121 2.29 3.94 16.28
N LYS A 122 1.83 5.19 16.41
CA LYS A 122 2.56 6.26 17.11
C LYS A 122 2.74 5.96 18.61
N ARG A 123 1.69 5.47 19.28
CA ARG A 123 1.74 5.07 20.69
C ARG A 123 2.69 3.90 20.95
N ALA A 124 2.83 3.01 19.98
CA ALA A 124 3.80 1.91 20.02
C ALA A 124 5.25 2.37 19.76
N GLY A 125 5.47 3.64 19.47
CA GLY A 125 6.80 4.19 19.18
C GLY A 125 7.35 3.79 17.81
N LEU A 126 6.48 3.38 16.87
CA LEU A 126 6.88 2.94 15.54
C LEU A 126 6.95 4.14 14.57
N THR A 127 7.89 4.07 13.65
CA THR A 127 8.03 5.06 12.57
C THR A 127 6.89 4.89 11.56
N ILE A 128 6.22 5.98 11.20
CA ILE A 128 5.16 6.03 10.20
C ILE A 128 5.75 6.55 8.89
N VAL A 129 5.63 5.79 7.82
CA VAL A 129 6.06 6.18 6.47
C VAL A 129 4.85 6.16 5.54
N VAL A 130 4.75 7.14 4.64
CA VAL A 130 3.77 7.13 3.55
C VAL A 130 4.46 6.74 2.25
N VAL A 131 3.85 5.81 1.49
CA VAL A 131 4.37 5.35 0.19
C VAL A 131 3.26 5.43 -0.85
N THR A 132 3.23 6.51 -1.62
CA THR A 132 2.16 6.80 -2.58
C THR A 132 2.65 6.92 -4.02
N GLY A 133 1.82 6.48 -4.97
CA GLY A 133 2.01 6.76 -6.41
C GLY A 133 1.72 8.20 -6.81
N SER A 134 1.18 9.03 -5.92
CA SER A 134 0.90 10.44 -6.19
C SER A 134 2.18 11.28 -6.17
N GLY A 135 2.31 12.19 -7.15
CA GLY A 135 3.40 13.17 -7.18
C GLY A 135 2.91 14.62 -6.96
N GLN A 136 1.72 14.81 -6.41
CA GLN A 136 1.13 16.14 -6.26
C GLN A 136 1.84 16.97 -5.18
N LYS A 137 2.04 18.27 -5.45
CA LYS A 137 2.70 19.18 -4.50
C LYS A 137 1.89 19.39 -3.21
N SER A 138 0.57 19.32 -3.30
CA SER A 138 -0.37 19.48 -2.17
C SER A 138 -0.48 18.24 -1.27
N LEU A 139 0.29 17.20 -1.54
CA LEU A 139 0.21 15.94 -0.80
C LEU A 139 0.50 16.13 0.69
N LEU A 140 1.61 16.81 1.01
CA LEU A 140 1.99 17.06 2.40
C LEU A 140 0.98 17.94 3.11
N ASP A 141 0.50 19.01 2.46
CA ASP A 141 -0.50 19.90 3.04
C ASP A 141 -1.80 19.14 3.35
N ARG A 142 -2.20 18.22 2.46
CA ARG A 142 -3.38 17.38 2.65
C ARG A 142 -3.20 16.40 3.81
N LEU A 143 -2.03 15.77 3.92
CA LEU A 143 -1.71 14.86 5.02
C LEU A 143 -1.70 15.62 6.35
N GLU A 144 -1.04 16.80 6.42
CA GLU A 144 -0.97 17.60 7.65
C GLU A 144 -2.33 18.18 8.04
N HIS A 145 -3.14 18.62 7.07
CA HIS A 145 -4.49 19.12 7.35
C HIS A 145 -5.40 18.03 7.95
N ASN A 146 -5.35 16.81 7.40
CA ASN A 146 -6.25 15.74 7.81
C ASN A 146 -5.70 14.91 9.00
N TYR A 147 -4.37 14.78 9.11
CA TYR A 147 -3.70 13.96 10.12
C TYR A 147 -2.55 14.75 10.77
N PRO A 148 -2.85 15.84 11.51
CA PRO A 148 -1.83 16.74 12.02
C PRO A 148 -0.85 16.04 12.95
N GLY A 149 0.44 16.25 12.69
CA GLY A 149 1.54 15.73 13.50
C GLY A 149 1.80 14.22 13.38
N PHE A 150 1.27 13.53 12.36
CA PHE A 150 1.60 12.12 12.10
C PHE A 150 2.72 11.95 11.07
N PHE A 151 2.88 12.88 10.15
CA PHE A 151 3.75 12.73 9.01
C PHE A 151 4.81 13.82 8.93
N THR A 152 5.98 13.47 8.41
CA THR A 152 7.07 14.41 8.11
C THR A 152 7.50 14.24 6.64
N PRO A 153 7.98 15.30 5.98
CA PRO A 153 8.38 15.24 4.57
C PRO A 153 9.41 14.15 4.29
N GLU A 154 10.33 13.93 5.24
CA GLU A 154 11.44 12.97 5.12
C GLU A 154 10.93 11.52 5.06
N LEU A 155 9.76 11.24 5.64
CA LEU A 155 9.14 9.91 5.72
C LEU A 155 8.00 9.73 4.71
N ILE A 156 7.98 10.53 3.65
CA ILE A 156 7.06 10.38 2.52
C ILE A 156 7.84 9.93 1.29
N VAL A 157 7.39 8.86 0.66
CA VAL A 157 7.82 8.39 -0.65
C VAL A 157 6.69 8.67 -1.64
N SER A 158 6.98 9.44 -2.66
CA SER A 158 6.07 9.81 -3.74
C SER A 158 6.57 9.29 -5.09
N SER A 159 5.80 9.45 -6.15
CA SER A 159 6.24 9.10 -7.51
C SER A 159 7.48 9.89 -7.98
N LYS A 160 7.88 10.95 -7.29
CA LYS A 160 9.08 11.74 -7.60
C LYS A 160 10.36 11.17 -6.99
N ASP A 161 10.23 10.28 -6.01
CA ASP A 161 11.35 9.68 -5.29
C ASP A 161 11.83 8.38 -5.96
N VAL A 162 11.10 7.85 -6.93
CA VAL A 162 11.33 6.53 -7.54
C VAL A 162 11.28 6.59 -9.06
N ILE A 163 11.96 5.66 -9.71
CA ILE A 163 11.91 5.47 -11.16
C ILE A 163 10.75 4.54 -11.52
N HIS A 164 10.57 3.48 -10.75
CA HIS A 164 9.56 2.47 -11.01
C HIS A 164 8.50 2.49 -9.91
N GLY A 165 7.26 2.79 -10.28
CA GLY A 165 6.11 2.68 -9.38
C GLY A 165 5.70 1.23 -9.11
N LYS A 166 4.77 1.04 -8.17
CA LYS A 166 4.13 -0.27 -7.90
C LYS A 166 3.63 -0.91 -9.20
N PRO A 167 3.83 -2.19 -9.46
CA PRO A 167 4.18 -3.26 -8.52
C PRO A 167 5.68 -3.48 -8.29
N ASN A 168 6.56 -2.59 -8.80
CA ASN A 168 7.98 -2.67 -8.50
C ASN A 168 8.19 -2.45 -6.99
N PRO A 169 9.10 -3.18 -6.31
CA PRO A 169 9.37 -3.00 -4.89
C PRO A 169 10.05 -1.67 -4.54
N GLU A 170 10.58 -0.94 -5.53
CA GLU A 170 11.37 0.29 -5.34
C GLU A 170 10.72 1.29 -4.37
N PRO A 171 9.40 1.61 -4.45
CA PRO A 171 8.78 2.56 -3.52
C PRO A 171 8.87 2.11 -2.05
N TYR A 172 8.66 0.83 -1.78
CA TYR A 172 8.74 0.29 -0.42
C TYR A 172 10.18 0.13 0.06
N LEU A 173 11.12 -0.24 -0.81
CA LEU A 173 12.55 -0.25 -0.50
C LEU A 173 13.05 1.17 -0.16
N MET A 174 12.58 2.19 -0.90
CA MET A 174 12.84 3.60 -0.58
C MET A 174 12.25 3.98 0.79
N GLY A 175 11.05 3.51 1.12
CA GLY A 175 10.41 3.71 2.42
C GLY A 175 11.23 3.10 3.56
N LEU A 176 11.76 1.89 3.39
CA LEU A 176 12.68 1.26 4.35
C LEU A 176 13.95 2.10 4.55
N GLN A 177 14.54 2.58 3.44
CA GLN A 177 15.72 3.42 3.49
C GLN A 177 15.46 4.73 4.26
N LYS A 178 14.35 5.42 3.98
CA LYS A 178 13.97 6.66 4.67
C LYS A 178 13.72 6.43 6.18
N ALA A 179 13.14 5.29 6.54
CA ALA A 179 12.90 4.90 7.92
C ALA A 179 14.17 4.35 8.64
N GLY A 180 15.23 4.00 7.92
CA GLY A 180 16.45 3.41 8.48
C GLY A 180 16.23 2.02 9.07
N VAL A 181 15.33 1.21 8.47
CA VAL A 181 14.97 -0.12 8.97
C VAL A 181 15.13 -1.20 7.90
N ARG A 182 15.23 -2.47 8.34
CA ARG A 182 15.25 -3.63 7.44
C ARG A 182 13.82 -4.06 7.11
N ALA A 183 13.66 -4.88 6.07
CA ALA A 183 12.36 -5.41 5.65
C ALA A 183 11.66 -6.23 6.76
N ASP A 184 12.43 -7.01 7.54
CA ASP A 184 11.92 -7.81 8.65
C ASP A 184 11.59 -7.00 9.92
N GLU A 185 11.91 -5.70 9.92
CA GLU A 185 11.58 -4.72 10.98
C GLU A 185 10.41 -3.81 10.57
N ALA A 186 9.80 -4.05 9.41
CA ALA A 186 8.75 -3.19 8.87
C ALA A 186 7.49 -3.97 8.49
N MET A 187 6.38 -3.25 8.35
CA MET A 187 5.13 -3.75 7.84
C MET A 187 4.55 -2.78 6.81
N VAL A 188 3.92 -3.32 5.77
CA VAL A 188 3.17 -2.56 4.78
C VAL A 188 1.68 -2.67 5.08
N VAL A 189 0.94 -1.56 4.93
CA VAL A 189 -0.52 -1.51 4.92
C VAL A 189 -0.96 -0.98 3.55
N GLU A 190 -1.71 -1.79 2.81
CA GLU A 190 -2.07 -1.59 1.42
C GLU A 190 -3.51 -2.02 1.13
N ASN A 191 -4.13 -1.47 0.09
CA ASN A 191 -5.47 -1.85 -0.37
C ASN A 191 -5.51 -2.29 -1.84
N ALA A 192 -4.43 -2.03 -2.59
CA ALA A 192 -4.37 -2.28 -4.03
C ALA A 192 -3.54 -3.52 -4.37
N PRO A 193 -3.94 -4.31 -5.39
CA PRO A 193 -3.20 -5.51 -5.79
C PRO A 193 -1.73 -5.23 -6.14
N LEU A 194 -1.47 -4.15 -6.87
CA LEU A 194 -0.11 -3.79 -7.28
C LEU A 194 0.75 -3.33 -6.10
N GLY A 195 0.14 -2.67 -5.12
CA GLY A 195 0.82 -2.26 -3.91
C GLY A 195 1.14 -3.43 -2.99
N VAL A 196 0.20 -4.38 -2.84
CA VAL A 196 0.45 -5.64 -2.14
C VAL A 196 1.63 -6.38 -2.76
N ARG A 197 1.61 -6.56 -4.10
CA ARG A 197 2.73 -7.19 -4.84
C ARG A 197 4.05 -6.47 -4.59
N ALA A 198 4.06 -5.14 -4.59
CA ALA A 198 5.27 -4.35 -4.34
C ALA A 198 5.81 -4.56 -2.91
N GLY A 199 4.94 -4.57 -1.89
CA GLY A 199 5.32 -4.83 -0.50
C GLY A 199 5.89 -6.23 -0.31
N VAL A 200 5.24 -7.24 -0.89
CA VAL A 200 5.69 -8.64 -0.87
C VAL A 200 7.03 -8.78 -1.60
N ALA A 201 7.18 -8.16 -2.78
CA ALA A 201 8.42 -8.19 -3.55
C ALA A 201 9.58 -7.47 -2.84
N ALA A 202 9.29 -6.50 -1.98
CA ALA A 202 10.27 -5.85 -1.09
C ALA A 202 10.66 -6.74 0.11
N GLY A 203 10.04 -7.90 0.28
CA GLY A 203 10.29 -8.81 1.41
C GLY A 203 9.68 -8.34 2.73
N ILE A 204 8.71 -7.43 2.69
CA ILE A 204 8.09 -6.83 3.86
C ILE A 204 6.78 -7.56 4.20
N PHE A 205 6.52 -7.77 5.50
CA PHE A 205 5.23 -8.28 5.95
C PHE A 205 4.11 -7.33 5.49
N THR A 206 3.21 -7.83 4.65
CA THR A 206 2.21 -7.00 3.98
C THR A 206 0.80 -7.36 4.46
N VAL A 207 0.13 -6.37 5.03
CA VAL A 207 -1.29 -6.41 5.41
C VAL A 207 -2.09 -5.70 4.33
N ALA A 208 -3.00 -6.42 3.68
CA ALA A 208 -3.95 -5.84 2.77
C ALA A 208 -5.25 -5.46 3.52
N VAL A 209 -5.80 -4.28 3.24
CA VAL A 209 -7.10 -3.83 3.73
C VAL A 209 -8.05 -3.68 2.56
N ASN A 210 -9.09 -4.51 2.50
CA ASN A 210 -10.05 -4.50 1.39
C ASN A 210 -11.08 -3.37 1.59
N THR A 211 -10.67 -2.15 1.32
CA THR A 211 -11.50 -0.94 1.42
C THR A 211 -12.25 -0.61 0.12
N GLY A 212 -12.03 -1.39 -0.92
CA GLY A 212 -12.65 -1.23 -2.24
C GLY A 212 -13.58 -2.37 -2.63
N PRO A 213 -14.08 -2.38 -3.88
CA PRO A 213 -15.04 -3.36 -4.38
C PRO A 213 -14.39 -4.65 -4.90
N LEU A 214 -13.06 -4.81 -4.75
CA LEU A 214 -12.36 -5.97 -5.30
C LEU A 214 -12.65 -7.24 -4.47
N PRO A 215 -12.73 -8.42 -5.10
CA PRO A 215 -12.77 -9.68 -4.37
C PRO A 215 -11.55 -9.83 -3.45
N VAL A 216 -11.75 -10.41 -2.26
CA VAL A 216 -10.68 -10.66 -1.28
C VAL A 216 -9.53 -11.48 -1.89
N GLU A 217 -9.89 -12.41 -2.77
CA GLU A 217 -8.95 -13.29 -3.49
C GLU A 217 -7.96 -12.50 -4.35
N THR A 218 -8.37 -11.34 -4.86
CA THR A 218 -7.49 -10.45 -5.65
C THR A 218 -6.30 -9.97 -4.84
N LEU A 219 -6.52 -9.62 -3.57
CA LEU A 219 -5.45 -9.16 -2.68
C LEU A 219 -4.62 -10.33 -2.12
N SER A 220 -5.27 -11.43 -1.75
CA SER A 220 -4.57 -12.60 -1.23
C SER A 220 -3.69 -13.30 -2.29
N SER A 221 -4.13 -13.31 -3.56
CA SER A 221 -3.34 -13.89 -4.66
C SER A 221 -2.07 -13.10 -4.97
N GLU A 222 -1.98 -11.84 -4.56
CA GLU A 222 -0.75 -11.03 -4.67
C GLU A 222 0.26 -11.31 -3.53
N GLY A 223 -0.06 -12.20 -2.61
CA GLY A 223 0.83 -12.67 -1.57
C GLY A 223 0.70 -11.91 -0.24
N ALA A 224 -0.39 -11.16 -0.02
CA ALA A 224 -0.64 -10.52 1.28
C ALA A 224 -0.57 -11.55 2.41
N ASN A 225 0.16 -11.23 3.48
CA ASN A 225 0.27 -12.08 4.66
C ASN A 225 -1.05 -12.12 5.45
N ILE A 226 -1.79 -11.02 5.43
CA ILE A 226 -3.12 -10.88 6.03
C ILE A 226 -3.97 -10.02 5.10
N VAL A 227 -5.25 -10.39 4.93
CA VAL A 227 -6.26 -9.54 4.28
C VAL A 227 -7.34 -9.21 5.30
N LEU A 228 -7.57 -7.94 5.54
CA LEU A 228 -8.57 -7.41 6.45
C LEU A 228 -9.71 -6.76 5.67
N PRO A 229 -10.95 -6.83 6.15
CA PRO A 229 -12.11 -6.27 5.44
C PRO A 229 -12.16 -4.73 5.46
N SER A 230 -11.44 -4.07 6.37
CA SER A 230 -11.43 -2.61 6.52
C SER A 230 -10.32 -2.16 7.48
N MET A 231 -10.16 -0.83 7.63
CA MET A 231 -9.32 -0.22 8.66
C MET A 231 -10.04 -0.09 10.03
N ILE A 232 -11.35 -0.43 10.11
CA ILE A 232 -12.18 -0.21 11.31
C ILE A 232 -12.06 -1.37 12.30
N GLY A 233 -11.89 -1.06 13.59
CA GLY A 233 -12.16 -1.94 14.71
C GLY A 233 -11.04 -2.89 15.11
N HIS A 234 -11.36 -3.85 15.96
CA HIS A 234 -10.42 -4.84 16.52
C HIS A 234 -9.77 -5.72 15.43
N SER A 235 -10.38 -5.83 14.27
CA SER A 235 -9.84 -6.60 13.15
C SER A 235 -8.56 -6.03 12.54
N CYS A 236 -8.35 -4.71 12.62
CA CYS A 236 -7.11 -4.09 12.14
C CYS A 236 -6.04 -3.98 13.24
N LYS A 237 -6.46 -3.71 14.48
CA LYS A 237 -5.56 -3.48 15.61
C LYS A 237 -4.82 -4.74 16.05
N GLU A 238 -5.55 -5.83 16.27
CA GLU A 238 -4.96 -7.07 16.79
C GLU A 238 -3.98 -7.75 15.82
N PRO A 239 -4.28 -7.93 14.51
CA PRO A 239 -3.34 -8.53 13.59
C PRO A 239 -2.10 -7.65 13.34
N ILE A 240 -2.29 -6.33 13.22
CA ILE A 240 -1.18 -5.38 13.03
C ILE A 240 -0.26 -5.39 14.25
N LEU A 241 -0.81 -5.24 15.46
CA LEU A 241 -0.02 -5.27 16.69
C LEU A 241 0.48 -6.67 17.05
N LYS A 242 -0.29 -7.74 16.80
CA LYS A 242 0.17 -9.11 17.03
C LYS A 242 1.25 -9.56 16.05
N ALA A 243 1.23 -9.08 14.81
CA ALA A 243 2.34 -9.29 13.87
C ALA A 243 3.60 -8.54 14.30
N ALA A 244 3.42 -7.37 14.93
CA ALA A 244 4.50 -6.56 15.51
C ALA A 244 5.11 -7.16 16.79
N LEU A 245 4.35 -7.97 17.54
CA LEU A 245 4.76 -8.50 18.86
C LEU A 245 5.15 -9.98 18.81
N LYS A 246 5.09 -10.65 17.66
CA LYS A 246 5.52 -12.02 17.42
C LYS A 246 6.88 -12.10 16.76
#